data_bf0aba7a7bb843118901380fa01342f5
#
_entry.id   bf0aba7a7bb843118901380fa01342f5
#
_cell.length_a   1.000
_cell.length_b   1.000
_cell.length_c   1.000
_cell.angle_alpha   90.00
_cell.angle_beta   90.00
_cell.angle_gamma   90.00
#
_symmetry.space_group_name_H-M   'P 1'
#
loop_
_entity.id
_entity.type
_entity.pdbx_description
1 polymer ?
#
loop_
_entity_poly.entity_id
_entity_poly.type
_entity_poly.pdbx_seq_one_letter_code
_entity_poly.pdbx_strand_id
1 'polypeptide(L)'
;MTIAVTDHAVERYLQRVRGALDARPEIIGRVRAAWDAGRVTAAERGTVHVRDLDRRDLVFVCVWDRPRDEVVVVTLWEEGDDAAVPRRFTDALRRRRTSAE
;
A
#
# COMPACT_ATOMS: atom_id res chain seq x y z
N MET A 1 -10.58 1.57 -16.66
CA MET A 1 -9.80 0.75 -15.71
C MET A 1 -10.68 0.31 -14.56
N THR A 2 -10.62 -0.94 -14.23
CA THR A 2 -11.39 -1.50 -13.13
C THR A 2 -10.48 -1.68 -11.92
N ILE A 3 -10.97 -1.32 -10.74
CA ILE A 3 -10.20 -1.49 -9.52
C ILE A 3 -10.94 -2.44 -8.61
N ALA A 4 -10.29 -3.54 -8.26
CA ALA A 4 -10.84 -4.53 -7.34
C ALA A 4 -10.02 -4.48 -6.05
N VAL A 5 -10.62 -4.89 -4.94
CA VAL A 5 -9.97 -4.85 -3.64
C VAL A 5 -10.16 -6.17 -2.95
N THR A 6 -9.09 -6.79 -2.48
CA THR A 6 -9.19 -8.08 -1.79
C THR A 6 -9.74 -7.87 -0.38
N ASP A 7 -10.26 -8.94 0.20
CA ASP A 7 -10.73 -8.89 1.58
C ASP A 7 -9.58 -8.56 2.53
N HIS A 8 -8.39 -9.07 2.25
CA HIS A 8 -7.22 -8.77 3.07
C HIS A 8 -6.93 -7.26 3.07
N ALA A 9 -7.02 -6.63 1.91
CA ALA A 9 -6.79 -5.19 1.81
C ALA A 9 -7.84 -4.43 2.61
N VAL A 10 -9.09 -4.88 2.57
CA VAL A 10 -10.15 -4.26 3.36
C VAL A 10 -9.84 -4.35 4.84
N GLU A 11 -9.43 -5.53 5.32
CA GLU A 11 -9.10 -5.71 6.72
C GLU A 11 -7.95 -4.82 7.15
N ARG A 12 -6.90 -4.75 6.33
CA ARG A 12 -5.76 -3.90 6.65
C ARG A 12 -6.16 -2.44 6.70
N TYR A 13 -7.00 -2.01 5.77
CA TYR A 13 -7.45 -0.63 5.73
C TYR A 13 -8.21 -0.28 7.01
N LEU A 14 -9.09 -1.16 7.46
CA LEU A 14 -9.85 -0.91 8.66
C LEU A 14 -8.97 -0.87 9.91
N GLN A 15 -7.87 -1.60 9.89
CA GLN A 15 -6.92 -1.58 11.00
C GLN A 15 -6.11 -0.29 11.03
N ARG A 16 -5.85 0.29 9.87
CA ARG A 16 -4.93 1.41 9.75
C ARG A 16 -5.62 2.77 9.66
N VAL A 17 -6.83 2.80 9.13
CA VAL A 17 -7.53 4.06 8.88
C VAL A 17 -8.73 4.13 9.81
N ARG A 18 -8.66 5.02 10.80
CA ARG A 18 -9.75 5.13 11.76
C ARG A 18 -10.92 5.84 11.14
N GLY A 19 -12.09 5.42 11.54
CA GLY A 19 -13.33 6.09 11.09
C GLY A 19 -13.79 5.69 9.72
N ALA A 20 -13.15 4.70 9.11
CA ALA A 20 -13.59 4.25 7.80
C ALA A 20 -14.94 3.52 7.96
N LEU A 21 -15.92 3.94 7.19
CA LEU A 21 -17.24 3.34 7.27
C LEU A 21 -17.47 2.32 6.18
N ASP A 22 -17.00 2.59 5.01
CA ASP A 22 -17.21 1.71 3.88
C ASP A 22 -15.87 1.56 3.17
N ALA A 23 -15.08 0.63 3.66
CA ALA A 23 -13.67 0.54 3.28
C ALA A 23 -13.46 0.30 1.79
N ARG A 24 -14.21 -0.61 1.20
CA ARG A 24 -13.94 -0.99 -0.19
C ARG A 24 -14.14 0.19 -1.16
N PRO A 25 -15.26 0.91 -1.13
CA PRO A 25 -15.39 2.08 -1.99
C PRO A 25 -14.38 3.18 -1.67
N GLU A 26 -14.00 3.34 -0.41
CA GLU A 26 -12.99 4.34 -0.06
C GLU A 26 -11.65 3.99 -0.68
N ILE A 27 -11.24 2.73 -0.59
CA ILE A 27 -9.99 2.28 -1.17
C ILE A 27 -10.01 2.51 -2.68
N ILE A 28 -11.10 2.13 -3.34
CA ILE A 28 -11.23 2.28 -4.78
C ILE A 28 -11.08 3.75 -5.17
N GLY A 29 -11.74 4.64 -4.44
CA GLY A 29 -11.66 6.07 -4.73
C GLY A 29 -10.28 6.63 -4.52
N ARG A 30 -9.61 6.24 -3.43
CA ARG A 30 -8.27 6.70 -3.14
C ARG A 30 -7.26 6.21 -4.16
N VAL A 31 -7.35 4.94 -4.54
CA VAL A 31 -6.43 4.38 -5.52
C VAL A 31 -6.65 5.02 -6.89
N ARG A 32 -7.91 5.23 -7.28
CA ARG A 32 -8.18 5.85 -8.57
C ARG A 32 -7.65 7.27 -8.61
N ALA A 33 -7.87 8.06 -7.58
CA ALA A 33 -7.38 9.43 -7.55
C ALA A 33 -5.84 9.48 -7.60
N ALA A 34 -5.19 8.62 -6.83
CA ALA A 34 -3.74 8.57 -6.81
C ALA A 34 -3.18 8.09 -8.15
N TRP A 35 -3.85 7.12 -8.76
CA TRP A 35 -3.44 6.59 -10.06
C TRP A 35 -3.52 7.71 -11.11
N ASP A 36 -4.63 8.43 -11.13
CA ASP A 36 -4.82 9.50 -12.10
C ASP A 36 -3.81 10.62 -11.89
N ALA A 37 -3.34 10.81 -10.69
CA ALA A 37 -2.33 11.82 -10.39
C ALA A 37 -0.90 11.32 -10.62
N GLY A 38 -0.74 10.10 -11.10
CA GLY A 38 0.58 9.57 -11.42
C GLY A 38 1.37 9.06 -10.23
N ARG A 39 0.72 8.83 -9.10
CA ARG A 39 1.40 8.37 -7.90
C ARG A 39 1.59 6.87 -7.89
N VAL A 40 2.11 6.32 -8.98
CA VAL A 40 2.26 4.90 -9.17
C VAL A 40 3.73 4.59 -9.40
N THR A 41 4.28 3.65 -8.65
CA THR A 41 5.67 3.24 -8.78
C THR A 41 5.69 1.74 -9.06
N ALA A 42 6.41 1.35 -10.10
CA ALA A 42 6.54 -0.07 -10.42
C ALA A 42 7.32 -0.79 -9.34
N ALA A 43 6.91 -2.00 -9.07
CA ALA A 43 7.58 -2.84 -8.11
C ALA A 43 7.81 -4.21 -8.74
N GLU A 44 8.14 -5.19 -7.94
CA GLU A 44 8.52 -6.49 -8.50
C GLU A 44 7.34 -7.27 -9.04
N ARG A 45 7.57 -8.01 -10.11
CA ARG A 45 6.63 -9.04 -10.56
C ARG A 45 5.25 -8.54 -10.89
N GLY A 46 5.17 -7.44 -11.57
CA GLY A 46 3.87 -6.94 -12.00
C GLY A 46 3.10 -6.22 -10.91
N THR A 47 3.69 -6.05 -9.75
CA THR A 47 3.05 -5.25 -8.72
C THR A 47 3.40 -3.78 -8.90
N VAL A 48 2.54 -2.94 -8.39
CA VAL A 48 2.79 -1.50 -8.38
C VAL A 48 2.40 -0.97 -7.01
N HIS A 49 3.07 0.07 -6.58
CA HIS A 49 2.73 0.74 -5.33
C HIS A 49 2.06 2.06 -5.66
N VAL A 50 0.91 2.29 -5.07
CA VAL A 50 0.12 3.51 -5.31
C VAL A 50 0.08 4.28 -4.01
N ARG A 51 0.62 5.49 -4.01
CA ARG A 51 0.70 6.31 -2.79
C ARG A 51 -0.50 7.23 -2.72
N ASP A 52 -1.16 7.22 -1.57
CA ASP A 52 -2.37 8.02 -1.38
C ASP A 52 -2.08 9.52 -1.52
N LEU A 53 -3.03 10.26 -2.02
CA LEU A 53 -2.84 11.70 -2.20
C LEU A 53 -2.91 12.45 -0.89
N ASP A 54 -3.83 12.07 -0.02
CA ASP A 54 -4.03 12.78 1.24
C ASP A 54 -3.10 12.31 2.33
N ARG A 55 -2.89 11.02 2.42
CA ARG A 55 -2.01 10.44 3.43
C ARG A 55 -0.79 9.87 2.74
N ARG A 56 0.26 10.65 2.70
CA ARG A 56 1.46 10.26 1.95
C ARG A 56 2.16 9.02 2.49
N ASP A 57 1.92 8.69 3.75
CA ASP A 57 2.50 7.49 4.34
C ASP A 57 1.71 6.22 3.97
N LEU A 58 0.53 6.37 3.39
CA LEU A 58 -0.32 5.23 3.06
C LEU A 58 -0.02 4.77 1.63
N VAL A 59 0.41 3.52 1.51
CA VAL A 59 0.81 2.96 0.22
C VAL A 59 -0.04 1.72 -0.04
N PHE A 60 -0.72 1.70 -1.18
CA PHE A 60 -1.50 0.54 -1.59
C PHE A 60 -0.64 -0.33 -2.51
N VAL A 61 -0.61 -1.61 -2.26
CA VAL A 61 0.12 -2.57 -3.09
C VAL A 61 -0.87 -3.22 -4.02
N CYS A 62 -0.64 -3.09 -5.31
CA CYS A 62 -1.58 -3.54 -6.31
C CYS A 62 -0.93 -4.44 -7.34
N VAL A 63 -1.73 -5.29 -7.95
CA VAL A 63 -1.31 -6.06 -9.11
C VAL A 63 -2.04 -5.47 -10.31
N TRP A 64 -1.30 -5.13 -11.34
CA TRP A 64 -1.88 -4.49 -12.52
C TRP A 64 -1.93 -5.50 -13.66
N ASP A 65 -3.12 -5.91 -14.02
CA ASP A 65 -3.35 -6.79 -15.16
C ASP A 65 -3.59 -5.91 -16.37
N ARG A 66 -2.54 -5.62 -17.11
CA ARG A 66 -2.63 -4.70 -18.24
C ARG A 66 -3.55 -5.17 -19.35
N PRO A 67 -3.52 -6.43 -19.74
CA PRO A 67 -4.42 -6.87 -20.79
C PRO A 67 -5.89 -6.67 -20.46
N ARG A 68 -6.25 -6.81 -19.19
CA ARG A 68 -7.62 -6.62 -18.77
C ARG A 68 -7.91 -5.22 -18.28
N ASP A 69 -6.87 -4.38 -18.20
CA ASP A 69 -6.98 -3.04 -17.65
C ASP A 69 -7.63 -3.08 -16.28
N GLU A 70 -7.14 -3.99 -15.45
CA GLU A 70 -7.66 -4.18 -14.11
C GLU A 70 -6.56 -4.06 -13.07
N VAL A 71 -6.84 -3.35 -12.00
CA VAL A 71 -5.91 -3.19 -10.90
C VAL A 71 -6.54 -3.83 -9.68
N VAL A 72 -5.80 -4.74 -9.02
CA VAL A 72 -6.29 -5.42 -7.82
C VAL A 72 -5.47 -4.96 -6.64
N VAL A 73 -6.10 -4.33 -5.66
CA VAL A 73 -5.44 -3.88 -4.45
C VAL A 73 -5.34 -5.08 -3.52
N VAL A 74 -4.13 -5.57 -3.26
CA VAL A 74 -3.94 -6.79 -2.48
C VAL A 74 -3.61 -6.52 -1.03
N THR A 75 -2.96 -5.42 -0.73
CA THR A 75 -2.68 -5.05 0.66
C THR A 75 -2.27 -3.57 0.70
N LEU A 76 -1.91 -3.09 1.87
CA LEU A 76 -1.43 -1.73 2.03
C LEU A 76 -0.57 -1.65 3.28
N TRP A 77 0.24 -0.60 3.36
CA TRP A 77 1.01 -0.37 4.57
C TRP A 77 1.12 1.14 4.83
N GLU A 78 1.59 1.49 6.03
CA GLU A 78 1.90 2.86 6.37
C GLU A 78 3.40 2.98 6.57
N GLU A 79 4.06 3.79 5.77
CA GLU A 79 5.52 3.89 5.81
C GLU A 79 6.05 4.38 7.13
N GLY A 80 5.34 5.27 7.76
CA GLY A 80 5.79 5.79 9.02
C GLY A 80 5.93 4.73 10.09
N ASP A 81 5.01 3.79 10.12
CA ASP A 81 5.05 2.72 11.08
C ASP A 81 6.27 1.86 10.87
N ASP A 82 6.55 1.51 9.65
CA ASP A 82 7.69 0.69 9.37
C ASP A 82 8.97 1.39 9.74
N ALA A 83 9.06 2.64 9.44
CA ALA A 83 10.24 3.36 9.73
C ALA A 83 10.47 3.44 11.20
N ALA A 84 9.44 3.53 11.95
CA ALA A 84 9.61 3.67 13.37
C ALA A 84 10.04 2.40 13.99
N VAL A 85 9.54 1.32 13.56
CA VAL A 85 9.83 0.15 14.19
C VAL A 85 11.15 -0.33 13.99
N PRO A 86 11.53 -0.53 12.98
CA PRO A 86 12.65 -1.25 12.80
C PRO A 86 13.82 -0.70 13.22
N ARG A 87 13.91 0.26 13.51
CA ARG A 87 14.98 0.69 13.84
C ARG A 87 15.47 -0.04 14.79
N ARG A 88 14.95 -0.65 15.50
CA ARG A 88 15.39 -1.28 16.40
C ARG A 88 15.26 -2.53 16.16
N PHE A 89 14.55 -2.88 15.55
CA PHE A 89 14.49 -4.14 15.49
C PHE A 89 14.98 -4.48 14.20
N THR A 90 14.96 -3.66 13.40
CA THR A 90 15.43 -4.01 12.24
C THR A 90 16.76 -3.74 12.33
N ASP A 91 17.19 -2.95 13.14
CA ASP A 91 18.45 -2.71 13.22
C ASP A 91 18.98 -3.67 13.79
N ALA A 92 18.38 -4.19 14.47
CA ALA A 92 18.82 -5.24 14.99
C ALA A 92 18.81 -6.17 13.95
N LEU A 93 18.22 -6.10 13.12
CA LEU A 93 18.19 -6.95 12.16
C LEU A 93 18.91 -6.53 11.14
N ARG A 94 19.29 -5.57 11.10
CA ARG A 94 19.88 -5.05 10.20
C ARG A 94 21.00 -4.66 10.48
N ARG A 95 21.37 -4.62 11.34
CA ARG A 95 22.18 -4.39 11.73
C ARG A 95 22.64 -5.16 11.97
N ARG A 96 22.17 -5.63 11.88
CA ARG A 96 22.20 -6.30 11.85
C ARG A 96 22.51 -6.53 11.05
N ARG A 97 22.74 -6.23 11.01
CA ARG A 97 22.67 -6.28 10.37
C ARG A 97 23.18 -5.90 10.03
N THR A 98 23.64 -5.56 10.42
CA THR A 98 23.79 -5.20 10.32
C THR A 98 24.16 -5.14 10.37
N SER A 99 24.57 -5.17 10.82
CA SER A 99 24.53 -5.12 11.00
C SER A 99 24.83 -5.21 10.96
N ALA A 100 25.29 -5.25 11.30
CA ALA A 100 25.15 -5.32 11.35
C ALA A 100 25.46 -5.36 11.37
N GLU A 101 25.93 -5.17 11.46
CA GLU A 101 25.77 -5.12 11.48
C GLU A 101 25.83 -5.31 11.35
#